data_cd53e726a5e605a17d24a2fd0ac94604
#
_entry.id   cd53e726a5e605a17d24a2fd0ac94604
#
_cell.length_a   1.000
_cell.length_b   1.000
_cell.length_c   1.000
_cell.angle_alpha   90.00
_cell.angle_beta   90.00
_cell.angle_gamma   90.00
#
_symmetry.space_group_name_H-M   'P 1'
#
loop_
_entity.id
_entity.type
_entity.pdbx_description
1 polymer ?
#
loop_
_entity_poly.entity_id
_entity_poly.type
_entity_poly.pdbx_seq_one_letter_code
_entity_poly.pdbx_strand_id
1 'polypeptide(L)'
;MENNFTELEIDAIGEISNICLGNSASTLSMLVNKSVDITPPRVEIIDKSEYTKSVSTKKVFVKVSYVEGLTGCSILMLEEQDAKSIADLMMGSDGNGMFAQMEFGELHTSAVSEAMNQMMGAAATSMSVMLDRKTDISTPEAKYMEEGEYIAYTFTNTERLIKVGFKMSIGDVFSSPMVQLYPYDLAKSISNLFLDKKKKEKN
;
A
#
# COMPACT_ATOMS: atom_id res chain seq x y z
N MET A 1 -0.89 -18.85 -23.93
CA MET A 1 -0.60 -17.45 -24.27
C MET A 1 -0.39 -16.74 -22.95
N GLU A 2 0.81 -16.26 -22.66
CA GLU A 2 1.07 -15.44 -21.48
C GLU A 2 0.24 -14.17 -21.60
N ASN A 3 -0.70 -14.01 -20.71
CA ASN A 3 -1.59 -12.85 -20.68
C ASN A 3 -0.81 -11.69 -20.00
N ASN A 4 0.14 -11.10 -20.71
CA ASN A 4 0.96 -10.02 -20.21
C ASN A 4 0.11 -8.76 -19.95
N PHE A 5 0.51 -7.94 -18.98
CA PHE A 5 -0.06 -6.61 -18.80
C PHE A 5 0.18 -5.76 -20.04
N THR A 6 -0.86 -5.13 -20.51
CA THR A 6 -0.77 -4.10 -21.58
C THR A 6 -0.40 -2.75 -20.95
N GLU A 7 0.13 -1.83 -21.75
CA GLU A 7 0.39 -0.45 -21.29
C GLU A 7 -0.87 0.19 -20.71
N LEU A 8 -2.03 -0.03 -21.32
CA LEU A 8 -3.31 0.48 -20.86
C LEU A 8 -3.69 -0.04 -19.46
N GLU A 9 -3.38 -1.30 -19.17
CA GLU A 9 -3.62 -1.88 -17.84
C GLU A 9 -2.65 -1.36 -16.79
N ILE A 10 -1.39 -1.12 -17.16
CA ILE A 10 -0.39 -0.47 -16.29
C ILE A 10 -0.83 0.97 -15.96
N ASP A 11 -1.26 1.73 -16.97
CA ASP A 11 -1.77 3.08 -16.79
C ASP A 11 -3.02 3.09 -15.89
N ALA A 12 -3.92 2.10 -16.07
CA ALA A 12 -5.10 1.95 -15.22
C ALA A 12 -4.73 1.73 -13.74
N ILE A 13 -3.77 0.85 -13.45
CA ILE A 13 -3.27 0.65 -12.08
C ILE A 13 -2.65 1.93 -11.54
N GLY A 14 -1.88 2.66 -12.34
CA GLY A 14 -1.29 3.94 -11.97
C GLY A 14 -2.36 4.98 -11.60
N GLU A 15 -3.40 5.13 -12.40
CA GLU A 15 -4.51 6.07 -12.15
C GLU A 15 -5.29 5.71 -10.89
N ILE A 16 -5.67 4.45 -10.74
CA ILE A 16 -6.38 3.95 -9.54
C ILE A 16 -5.53 4.19 -8.29
N SER A 17 -4.27 3.80 -8.33
CA SER A 17 -3.36 3.95 -7.19
C SER A 17 -3.16 5.42 -6.82
N ASN A 18 -3.02 6.30 -7.80
CA ASN A 18 -2.87 7.74 -7.55
C ASN A 18 -4.08 8.32 -6.81
N ILE A 19 -5.29 7.98 -7.21
CA ILE A 19 -6.51 8.47 -6.58
C ILE A 19 -6.70 7.85 -5.18
N CYS A 20 -6.53 6.54 -5.06
CA CYS A 20 -6.66 5.83 -3.78
C CYS A 20 -5.63 6.32 -2.75
N LEU A 21 -4.37 6.48 -3.15
CA LEU A 21 -3.30 6.97 -2.29
C LEU A 21 -3.49 8.44 -1.91
N GLY A 22 -3.97 9.28 -2.82
CA GLY A 22 -4.29 10.68 -2.54
C GLY A 22 -5.36 10.82 -1.45
N ASN A 23 -6.44 10.05 -1.52
CA ASN A 23 -7.48 10.02 -0.49
C ASN A 23 -6.97 9.43 0.83
N SER A 24 -6.12 8.41 0.76
CA SER A 24 -5.44 7.83 1.91
C SER A 24 -4.53 8.85 2.61
N ALA A 25 -3.79 9.64 1.85
CA ALA A 25 -2.94 10.71 2.39
C ALA A 25 -3.74 11.75 3.17
N SER A 26 -4.90 12.15 2.66
CA SER A 26 -5.79 13.08 3.36
C SER A 26 -6.27 12.52 4.70
N THR A 27 -6.61 11.23 4.74
CA THR A 27 -7.02 10.54 5.97
C THR A 27 -5.87 10.47 6.98
N LEU A 28 -4.68 10.07 6.54
CA LEU A 28 -3.50 10.02 7.41
C LEU A 28 -3.13 11.42 7.94
N SER A 29 -3.24 12.45 7.10
CA SER A 29 -3.00 13.86 7.50
C SER A 29 -3.86 14.28 8.68
N MET A 30 -5.13 13.91 8.68
CA MET A 30 -6.03 14.19 9.81
C MET A 30 -5.61 13.45 11.08
N LEU A 31 -5.18 12.20 10.96
CA LEU A 31 -4.76 11.39 12.12
C LEU A 31 -3.47 11.90 12.78
N VAL A 32 -2.49 12.26 11.97
CA VAL A 32 -1.17 12.69 12.46
C VAL A 32 -1.06 14.20 12.66
N ASN A 33 -2.10 14.97 12.32
CA ASN A 33 -2.18 16.43 12.42
C ASN A 33 -0.99 17.13 11.73
N LYS A 34 -0.57 16.62 10.58
CA LYS A 34 0.46 17.19 9.71
C LYS A 34 0.06 16.97 8.26
N SER A 35 0.56 17.80 7.35
CA SER A 35 0.35 17.56 5.92
C SER A 35 1.00 16.23 5.49
N VAL A 36 0.27 15.45 4.74
CA VAL A 36 0.76 14.21 4.11
C VAL A 36 0.64 14.37 2.61
N ASP A 37 1.76 14.28 1.92
CA ASP A 37 1.86 14.39 0.48
C ASP A 37 2.37 13.08 -0.11
N ILE A 38 1.75 12.64 -1.19
CA ILE A 38 2.13 11.43 -1.93
C ILE A 38 2.38 11.81 -3.39
N THR A 39 3.56 11.43 -3.90
CA THR A 39 3.87 11.63 -5.33
C THR A 39 3.05 10.68 -6.21
N PRO A 40 2.82 11.02 -7.49
CA PRO A 40 2.23 10.08 -8.45
C PRO A 40 2.99 8.77 -8.46
N PRO A 41 2.31 7.63 -8.44
CA PRO A 41 2.95 6.33 -8.36
C PRO A 41 3.59 5.91 -9.69
N ARG A 42 4.64 5.11 -9.58
CA ARG A 42 5.27 4.39 -10.68
C ARG A 42 4.91 2.92 -10.57
N VAL A 43 4.42 2.33 -11.65
CA VAL A 43 3.98 0.94 -11.71
C VAL A 43 5.00 0.11 -12.49
N GLU A 44 5.45 -0.99 -11.90
CA GLU A 44 6.42 -1.92 -12.48
C GLU A 44 5.93 -3.37 -12.32
N ILE A 45 6.18 -4.20 -13.31
CA ILE A 45 5.99 -5.65 -13.21
C ILE A 45 7.32 -6.24 -12.78
N ILE A 46 7.33 -7.01 -11.70
CA ILE A 46 8.53 -7.63 -11.17
C ILE A 46 8.39 -9.14 -11.06
N ASP A 47 9.49 -9.87 -11.28
CA ASP A 47 9.61 -11.28 -10.93
C ASP A 47 9.81 -11.42 -9.42
N LYS A 48 8.95 -12.20 -8.76
CA LYS A 48 9.00 -12.38 -7.30
C LYS A 48 10.31 -13.01 -6.85
N SER A 49 10.78 -14.04 -7.56
CA SER A 49 11.99 -14.77 -7.17
C SER A 49 13.26 -13.91 -7.29
N GLU A 50 13.34 -13.10 -8.35
CA GLU A 50 14.44 -12.16 -8.53
C GLU A 50 14.40 -11.06 -7.47
N TYR A 51 13.22 -10.49 -7.24
CA TYR A 51 13.04 -9.42 -6.27
C TYR A 51 13.38 -9.88 -4.85
N THR A 52 12.84 -11.02 -4.39
CA THR A 52 13.10 -11.53 -3.04
C THR A 52 14.56 -11.88 -2.78
N LYS A 53 15.32 -12.26 -3.80
CA LYS A 53 16.77 -12.49 -3.71
C LYS A 53 17.59 -11.21 -3.68
N SER A 54 17.05 -10.11 -4.19
CA SER A 54 17.74 -8.82 -4.27
C SER A 54 17.62 -7.98 -2.99
N VAL A 55 16.71 -8.36 -2.07
CA VAL A 55 16.40 -7.60 -0.86
C VAL A 55 16.69 -8.43 0.39
N SER A 56 17.31 -7.80 1.38
CA SER A 56 17.72 -8.46 2.64
C SER A 56 17.55 -7.59 3.88
N THR A 57 16.83 -6.47 3.74
CA THR A 57 16.58 -5.55 4.86
C THR A 57 15.27 -5.88 5.56
N LYS A 58 15.17 -5.53 6.84
CA LYS A 58 13.91 -5.58 7.57
C LYS A 58 13.07 -4.36 7.25
N LYS A 59 11.78 -4.58 7.08
CA LYS A 59 10.77 -3.55 6.82
C LYS A 59 9.54 -3.76 7.69
N VAL A 60 8.72 -2.74 7.78
CA VAL A 60 7.38 -2.86 8.34
C VAL A 60 6.41 -3.12 7.19
N PHE A 61 5.71 -4.23 7.26
CA PHE A 61 4.72 -4.65 6.27
C PHE A 61 3.32 -4.47 6.81
N VAL A 62 2.45 -3.93 5.98
CA VAL A 62 1.03 -3.83 6.27
C VAL A 62 0.29 -4.62 5.20
N LYS A 63 -0.22 -5.79 5.59
CA LYS A 63 -1.00 -6.65 4.72
C LYS A 63 -2.46 -6.23 4.75
N VAL A 64 -3.03 -6.04 3.57
CA VAL A 64 -4.43 -5.68 3.34
C VAL A 64 -5.11 -6.79 2.57
N SER A 65 -6.06 -7.49 3.19
CA SER A 65 -6.84 -8.55 2.54
C SER A 65 -8.19 -8.01 2.10
N TYR A 66 -8.59 -8.29 0.87
CA TYR A 66 -9.91 -7.92 0.35
C TYR A 66 -10.92 -8.99 0.79
N VAL A 67 -12.05 -8.55 1.35
CA VAL A 67 -13.11 -9.42 1.85
C VAL A 67 -14.40 -9.29 1.05
N GLU A 68 -14.54 -8.25 0.24
CA GLU A 68 -15.66 -8.03 -0.67
C GLU A 68 -15.19 -7.33 -1.95
N GLY A 69 -15.78 -7.71 -3.06
CA GLY A 69 -15.57 -7.07 -4.38
C GLY A 69 -14.32 -7.54 -5.13
N LEU A 70 -13.25 -7.85 -4.44
CA LEU A 70 -11.99 -8.37 -4.95
C LEU A 70 -11.56 -9.59 -4.13
N THR A 71 -10.62 -10.36 -4.67
CA THR A 71 -10.07 -11.55 -3.98
C THR A 71 -8.55 -11.46 -3.94
N GLY A 72 -7.98 -11.70 -2.76
CA GLY A 72 -6.54 -11.68 -2.54
C GLY A 72 -6.10 -10.60 -1.54
N CYS A 73 -4.82 -10.36 -1.48
CA CYS A 73 -4.25 -9.34 -0.60
C CYS A 73 -3.16 -8.54 -1.30
N SER A 74 -2.93 -7.33 -0.81
CA SER A 74 -1.76 -6.52 -1.14
C SER A 74 -0.94 -6.26 0.11
N ILE A 75 0.31 -5.86 -0.06
CA ILE A 75 1.18 -5.40 1.03
C ILE A 75 1.68 -3.99 0.75
N LEU A 76 1.64 -3.16 1.78
CA LEU A 76 2.33 -1.87 1.82
C LEU A 76 3.60 -2.04 2.64
N MET A 77 4.73 -1.54 2.15
CA MET A 77 6.02 -1.60 2.82
C MET A 77 6.48 -0.21 3.26
N LEU A 78 6.90 -0.12 4.51
CA LEU A 78 7.44 1.09 5.13
C LEU A 78 8.84 0.82 5.69
N GLU A 79 9.68 1.84 5.67
CA GLU A 79 10.91 1.82 6.46
C GLU A 79 10.58 1.78 7.96
N GLU A 80 11.41 1.09 8.74
CA GLU A 80 11.23 1.01 10.21
C GLU A 80 11.11 2.39 10.84
N GLN A 81 12.01 3.32 10.47
CA GLN A 81 12.03 4.65 11.06
C GLN A 81 10.78 5.46 10.72
N ASP A 82 10.25 5.31 9.52
CA ASP A 82 9.02 5.99 9.11
C ASP A 82 7.81 5.48 9.91
N ALA A 83 7.73 4.16 10.10
CA ALA A 83 6.70 3.54 10.93
C ALA A 83 6.78 4.00 12.39
N LYS A 84 7.98 4.13 12.95
CA LYS A 84 8.21 4.69 14.30
C LYS A 84 7.77 6.14 14.40
N SER A 85 8.08 6.95 13.39
CA SER A 85 7.67 8.36 13.35
C SER A 85 6.14 8.50 13.25
N ILE A 86 5.47 7.65 12.45
CA ILE A 86 4.01 7.60 12.40
C ILE A 86 3.43 7.23 13.76
N ALA A 87 3.99 6.22 14.44
CA ALA A 87 3.56 5.83 15.78
C ALA A 87 3.72 6.98 16.80
N ASP A 88 4.83 7.67 16.76
CA ASP A 88 5.12 8.82 17.63
C ASP A 88 4.10 9.97 17.41
N LEU A 89 3.79 10.28 16.15
CA LEU A 89 2.74 11.24 15.79
C LEU A 89 1.36 10.81 16.28
N MET A 90 1.03 9.52 16.17
CA MET A 90 -0.25 8.97 16.64
C MET A 90 -0.39 9.05 18.16
N MET A 91 0.73 9.06 18.89
CA MET A 91 0.78 9.28 20.36
C MET A 91 0.75 10.76 20.75
N GLY A 92 0.60 11.68 19.80
CA GLY A 92 0.49 13.12 20.04
C GLY A 92 1.83 13.84 20.15
N SER A 93 2.94 13.22 19.78
CA SER A 93 4.27 13.81 19.70
C SER A 93 4.55 14.43 18.33
N ASP A 94 5.77 14.85 18.08
CA ASP A 94 6.19 15.57 16.86
C ASP A 94 6.73 14.68 15.73
N GLY A 95 6.78 13.37 15.95
CA GLY A 95 7.33 12.38 15.00
C GLY A 95 8.82 12.07 15.22
N ASN A 96 9.48 12.76 16.15
CA ASN A 96 10.88 12.56 16.52
C ASN A 96 11.06 12.34 18.05
N GLY A 97 9.95 12.15 18.75
CA GLY A 97 9.92 11.96 20.19
C GLY A 97 10.35 10.58 20.65
N MET A 98 9.93 10.21 21.85
CA MET A 98 10.36 8.98 22.52
C MET A 98 10.01 7.72 21.70
N PHE A 99 8.80 7.64 21.16
CA PHE A 99 8.37 6.47 20.38
C PHE A 99 9.13 6.32 19.05
N ALA A 100 9.54 7.43 18.42
CA ALA A 100 10.37 7.40 17.22
C ALA A 100 11.81 6.90 17.48
N GLN A 101 12.27 6.94 18.74
CA GLN A 101 13.63 6.54 19.14
C GLN A 101 13.71 5.18 19.82
N MET A 102 12.58 4.64 20.26
CA MET A 102 12.53 3.30 20.87
C MET A 102 12.78 2.21 19.83
N GLU A 103 13.18 1.02 20.29
CA GLU A 103 13.20 -0.18 19.46
C GLU A 103 11.77 -0.51 18.98
N PHE A 104 11.65 -0.96 17.73
CA PHE A 104 10.35 -1.30 17.15
C PHE A 104 9.70 -2.46 17.91
N GLY A 105 8.49 -2.26 18.41
CA GLY A 105 7.77 -3.21 19.23
C GLY A 105 6.25 -3.12 19.06
N GLU A 106 5.51 -3.73 20.00
CA GLU A 106 4.04 -3.85 19.93
C GLU A 106 3.31 -2.50 19.89
N LEU A 107 3.81 -1.48 20.58
CA LEU A 107 3.22 -0.13 20.53
C LEU A 107 3.29 0.46 19.11
N HIS A 108 4.43 0.29 18.44
CA HIS A 108 4.60 0.73 17.05
C HIS A 108 3.69 -0.06 16.11
N THR A 109 3.64 -1.37 16.26
CA THR A 109 2.76 -2.25 15.46
C THR A 109 1.30 -1.85 15.62
N SER A 110 0.83 -1.62 16.83
CA SER A 110 -0.55 -1.21 17.10
C SER A 110 -0.89 0.15 16.52
N ALA A 111 -0.03 1.15 16.72
CA ALA A 111 -0.24 2.50 16.18
C ALA A 111 -0.22 2.53 14.65
N VAL A 112 0.74 1.84 14.02
CA VAL A 112 0.82 1.72 12.56
C VAL A 112 -0.39 0.97 12.00
N SER A 113 -0.82 -0.12 12.65
CA SER A 113 -2.02 -0.87 12.23
C SER A 113 -3.27 0.02 12.24
N GLU A 114 -3.44 0.84 13.27
CA GLU A 114 -4.58 1.79 13.34
C GLU A 114 -4.48 2.87 12.25
N ALA A 115 -3.33 3.49 12.06
CA ALA A 115 -3.12 4.48 11.01
C ALA A 115 -3.40 3.88 9.62
N MET A 116 -2.91 2.67 9.37
CA MET A 116 -3.09 1.97 8.10
C MET A 116 -4.52 1.47 7.92
N ASN A 117 -5.21 1.10 9.00
CA ASN A 117 -6.63 0.75 8.93
C ASN A 117 -7.47 1.91 8.40
N GLN A 118 -7.26 3.11 8.93
CA GLN A 118 -7.94 4.32 8.47
C GLN A 118 -7.55 4.68 7.03
N MET A 119 -6.27 4.66 6.73
CA MET A 119 -5.72 4.99 5.43
C MET A 119 -6.19 4.01 4.34
N MET A 120 -6.12 2.71 4.60
CA MET A 120 -6.53 1.68 3.63
C MET A 120 -8.05 1.57 3.52
N GLY A 121 -8.80 1.89 4.56
CA GLY A 121 -10.26 2.05 4.51
C GLY A 121 -10.68 3.16 3.54
N ALA A 122 -10.01 4.31 3.57
CA ALA A 122 -10.23 5.39 2.61
C ALA A 122 -9.87 4.97 1.17
N ALA A 123 -8.78 4.20 0.99
CA ALA A 123 -8.40 3.64 -0.30
C ALA A 123 -9.47 2.67 -0.84
N ALA A 124 -9.98 1.78 0.00
CA ALA A 124 -11.04 0.83 -0.38
C ALA A 124 -12.34 1.53 -0.78
N THR A 125 -12.71 2.60 -0.09
CA THR A 125 -13.86 3.45 -0.45
C THR A 125 -13.66 4.09 -1.83
N SER A 126 -12.49 4.66 -2.10
CA SER A 126 -12.14 5.23 -3.41
C SER A 126 -12.17 4.16 -4.50
N MET A 127 -11.62 3.00 -4.22
CA MET A 127 -11.61 1.87 -5.15
C MET A 127 -13.02 1.39 -5.48
N SER A 128 -13.93 1.36 -4.49
CA SER A 128 -15.34 1.01 -4.70
C SER A 128 -16.01 1.93 -5.72
N VAL A 129 -15.75 3.24 -5.62
CA VAL A 129 -16.27 4.23 -6.57
C VAL A 129 -15.66 4.05 -7.96
N MET A 130 -14.34 3.84 -8.02
CA MET A 130 -13.62 3.73 -9.29
C MET A 130 -13.93 2.45 -10.06
N LEU A 131 -14.19 1.36 -9.35
CA LEU A 131 -14.51 0.06 -9.96
C LEU A 131 -16.01 -0.15 -10.17
N ASP A 132 -16.86 0.78 -9.72
CA ASP A 132 -18.32 0.61 -9.67
C ASP A 132 -18.71 -0.73 -9.01
N ARG A 133 -18.02 -1.04 -7.92
CA ARG A 133 -18.18 -2.31 -7.22
C ARG A 133 -17.82 -2.14 -5.76
N LYS A 134 -18.74 -2.51 -4.87
CA LYS A 134 -18.44 -2.49 -3.45
C LYS A 134 -17.15 -3.29 -3.16
N THR A 135 -16.17 -2.62 -2.59
CA THR A 135 -14.87 -3.19 -2.23
C THR A 135 -14.64 -2.93 -0.76
N ASP A 136 -14.37 -3.98 -0.01
CA ASP A 136 -14.10 -3.90 1.42
C ASP A 136 -12.87 -4.72 1.80
N ILE A 137 -12.23 -4.34 2.91
CA ILE A 137 -11.00 -4.94 3.41
C ILE A 137 -11.16 -5.42 4.84
N SER A 138 -10.40 -6.47 5.21
CA SER A 138 -10.22 -6.83 6.61
C SER A 138 -9.35 -5.80 7.32
N THR A 139 -9.32 -5.83 8.65
CA THR A 139 -8.37 -5.05 9.44
C THR A 139 -6.94 -5.38 8.98
N PRO A 140 -6.15 -4.34 8.59
CA PRO A 140 -4.77 -4.55 8.16
C PRO A 140 -3.89 -5.17 9.26
N GLU A 141 -2.98 -6.04 8.84
CA GLU A 141 -2.02 -6.68 9.74
C GLU A 141 -0.62 -6.09 9.52
N ALA A 142 -0.05 -5.46 10.55
CA ALA A 142 1.32 -4.96 10.53
C ALA A 142 2.30 -5.99 11.09
N LYS A 143 3.45 -6.18 10.40
CA LYS A 143 4.56 -7.04 10.83
C LYS A 143 5.91 -6.39 10.51
N TYR A 144 6.88 -6.61 11.38
CA TYR A 144 8.27 -6.21 11.16
C TYR A 144 9.12 -7.45 10.91
N MET A 145 9.55 -7.63 9.67
CA MET A 145 10.25 -8.83 9.19
C MET A 145 11.28 -8.50 8.13
N GLU A 146 12.08 -9.49 7.78
CA GLU A 146 12.96 -9.44 6.60
C GLU A 146 12.10 -9.46 5.32
N GLU A 147 12.47 -8.59 4.37
CA GLU A 147 11.64 -8.28 3.20
C GLU A 147 11.40 -9.48 2.29
N GLY A 148 12.46 -10.20 1.93
CA GLY A 148 12.36 -11.35 1.04
C GLY A 148 11.55 -12.51 1.65
N GLU A 149 11.73 -12.76 2.95
CA GLU A 149 10.97 -13.79 3.68
C GLU A 149 9.47 -13.47 3.72
N TYR A 150 9.13 -12.23 4.05
CA TYR A 150 7.72 -11.84 4.16
C TYR A 150 6.98 -11.91 2.83
N ILE A 151 7.62 -11.43 1.75
CA ILE A 151 7.05 -11.48 0.39
C ILE A 151 6.87 -12.92 -0.06
N ALA A 152 7.87 -13.78 0.13
CA ALA A 152 7.80 -15.19 -0.23
C ALA A 152 6.70 -15.94 0.54
N TYR A 153 6.55 -15.63 1.84
CA TYR A 153 5.51 -16.20 2.70
C TYR A 153 4.10 -15.74 2.31
N THR A 154 3.95 -14.45 1.99
CA THR A 154 2.64 -13.87 1.70
C THR A 154 2.12 -14.23 0.31
N PHE A 155 2.99 -14.27 -0.68
CA PHE A 155 2.63 -14.50 -2.09
C PHE A 155 3.09 -15.87 -2.60
N THR A 156 2.54 -16.94 -2.04
CA THR A 156 2.94 -18.31 -2.38
C THR A 156 2.51 -18.75 -3.78
N ASN A 157 1.38 -18.24 -4.29
CA ASN A 157 0.72 -18.72 -5.51
C ASN A 157 0.91 -17.80 -6.72
N THR A 158 1.87 -16.91 -6.69
CA THR A 158 2.18 -16.03 -7.81
C THR A 158 3.67 -15.95 -8.06
N GLU A 159 4.08 -15.88 -9.32
CA GLU A 159 5.47 -15.71 -9.73
C GLU A 159 5.80 -14.26 -10.05
N ARG A 160 4.78 -13.48 -10.42
CA ARG A 160 4.92 -12.06 -10.77
C ARG A 160 4.12 -11.18 -9.83
N LEU A 161 4.68 -10.02 -9.53
CA LEU A 161 4.05 -9.00 -8.71
C LEU A 161 3.97 -7.68 -9.48
N ILE A 162 2.96 -6.89 -9.16
CA ILE A 162 2.87 -5.50 -9.60
C ILE A 162 3.34 -4.64 -8.44
N LYS A 163 4.42 -3.92 -8.68
CA LYS A 163 5.04 -2.97 -7.73
C LYS A 163 4.57 -1.56 -8.03
N VAL A 164 3.95 -0.94 -7.07
CA VAL A 164 3.53 0.46 -7.11
C VAL A 164 4.42 1.24 -6.16
N GLY A 165 5.38 1.95 -6.72
CA GLY A 165 6.33 2.79 -5.97
C GLY A 165 5.89 4.24 -5.95
N PHE A 166 5.95 4.88 -4.80
CA PHE A 166 5.66 6.30 -4.60
C PHE A 166 6.50 6.87 -3.47
N LYS A 167 6.50 8.18 -3.31
CA LYS A 167 7.15 8.85 -2.20
C LYS A 167 6.09 9.45 -1.30
N MET A 168 6.19 9.20 0.00
CA MET A 168 5.34 9.81 1.01
C MET A 168 6.15 10.79 1.86
N SER A 169 5.60 11.96 2.07
CA SER A 169 6.16 12.99 2.95
C SER A 169 5.15 13.34 4.03
N ILE A 170 5.57 13.42 5.29
CA ILE A 170 4.75 13.88 6.41
C ILE A 170 5.39 15.14 7.00
N GLY A 171 4.84 16.30 6.67
CA GLY A 171 5.35 17.60 7.10
C GLY A 171 6.86 17.72 6.93
N ASP A 172 7.52 18.08 8.01
CA ASP A 172 8.98 18.17 8.15
C ASP A 172 9.61 16.92 8.81
N VAL A 173 8.79 15.88 9.09
CA VAL A 173 9.22 14.69 9.84
C VAL A 173 10.03 13.73 8.97
N PHE A 174 9.49 13.33 7.83
CA PHE A 174 10.21 12.50 6.86
C PHE A 174 9.67 12.65 5.44
N SER A 175 10.47 12.17 4.50
CA SER A 175 10.12 12.04 3.09
C SER A 175 10.79 10.80 2.55
N SER A 176 10.04 9.72 2.34
CA SER A 176 10.58 8.39 2.07
C SER A 176 9.87 7.67 0.94
N PRO A 177 10.56 6.78 0.22
CA PRO A 177 9.93 5.89 -0.73
C PRO A 177 9.05 4.87 -0.01
N MET A 178 7.88 4.63 -0.59
CA MET A 178 6.93 3.61 -0.19
C MET A 178 6.69 2.66 -1.36
N VAL A 179 6.40 1.42 -1.06
CA VAL A 179 6.08 0.42 -2.07
C VAL A 179 4.82 -0.33 -1.67
N GLN A 180 3.92 -0.48 -2.62
CA GLN A 180 2.78 -1.39 -2.51
C GLN A 180 2.94 -2.52 -3.53
N LEU A 181 2.77 -3.76 -3.09
CA LEU A 181 2.84 -4.95 -3.92
C LEU A 181 1.48 -5.61 -4.06
N TYR A 182 1.12 -5.93 -5.29
CA TYR A 182 -0.06 -6.70 -5.64
C TYR A 182 0.33 -8.01 -6.32
N PRO A 183 -0.33 -9.14 -6.03
CA PRO A 183 -0.26 -10.31 -6.88
C PRO A 183 -0.74 -9.96 -8.29
N TYR A 184 -0.13 -10.57 -9.29
CA TYR A 184 -0.43 -10.31 -10.70
C TYR A 184 -1.93 -10.42 -11.02
N ASP A 185 -2.58 -11.49 -10.56
CA ASP A 185 -4.00 -11.75 -10.86
C ASP A 185 -4.93 -10.72 -10.21
N LEU A 186 -4.63 -10.28 -8.98
CA LEU A 186 -5.39 -9.24 -8.32
C LEU A 186 -5.29 -7.90 -9.08
N ALA A 187 -4.07 -7.50 -9.43
CA ALA A 187 -3.86 -6.28 -10.21
C ALA A 187 -4.54 -6.35 -11.59
N LYS A 188 -4.50 -7.50 -12.23
CA LYS A 188 -5.20 -7.75 -13.50
C LYS A 188 -6.71 -7.59 -13.37
N SER A 189 -7.27 -8.13 -12.31
CA SER A 189 -8.70 -8.00 -11.95
C SER A 189 -9.11 -6.54 -11.74
N ILE A 190 -8.30 -5.79 -10.98
CA ILE A 190 -8.52 -4.37 -10.71
C ILE A 190 -8.49 -3.55 -12.01
N SER A 191 -7.46 -3.74 -12.83
CA SER A 191 -7.33 -3.00 -14.10
C SER A 191 -8.48 -3.29 -15.07
N ASN A 192 -8.90 -4.55 -15.18
CA ASN A 192 -10.01 -4.93 -16.07
C ASN A 192 -11.33 -4.30 -15.62
N LEU A 193 -11.67 -4.36 -14.34
CA LEU A 193 -12.89 -3.74 -13.81
C LEU A 193 -12.92 -2.24 -14.08
N PHE A 194 -11.81 -1.56 -13.88
CA PHE A 194 -11.70 -0.12 -14.13
C PHE A 194 -11.85 0.23 -15.62
N LEU A 195 -11.18 -0.51 -16.49
CA LEU A 195 -11.26 -0.27 -17.93
C LEU A 195 -12.66 -0.56 -18.48
N ASP A 196 -13.34 -1.58 -17.97
CA ASP A 196 -14.71 -1.92 -18.36
C ASP A 196 -15.70 -0.83 -17.93
N LYS A 197 -15.51 -0.26 -16.74
CA LYS A 197 -16.29 0.91 -16.32
C LYS A 197 -16.09 2.10 -17.25
N LYS A 198 -14.84 2.46 -17.53
CA LYS A 198 -14.53 3.56 -18.46
C LYS A 198 -15.12 3.39 -19.86
N LYS A 199 -15.21 2.14 -20.36
CA LYS A 199 -15.88 1.86 -21.64
C LYS A 199 -17.38 2.12 -21.56
N LYS A 200 -18.05 1.75 -20.47
CA LYS A 200 -19.48 1.98 -20.27
C LYS A 200 -19.83 3.46 -20.16
N GLU A 201 -18.96 4.28 -19.57
CA GLU A 201 -19.15 5.73 -19.42
C GLU A 201 -19.00 6.50 -20.76
N LYS A 202 -18.32 5.90 -21.75
CA LYS A 202 -18.11 6.50 -23.09
C LYS A 202 -19.18 6.15 -24.13
N ASN A 203 -20.05 5.19 -23.84
CA ASN A 203 -21.16 4.73 -24.68
C ASN A 203 -22.50 5.24 -24.12
#